data_84d00c1c2dab06f2c36c2afa0531abc7
#
_entry.id   84d00c1c2dab06f2c36c2afa0531abc7
#
_cell.length_a   1.000
_cell.length_b   1.000
_cell.length_c   1.000
_cell.angle_alpha   90.00
_cell.angle_beta   90.00
_cell.angle_gamma   90.00
#
_symmetry.space_group_name_H-M   'P 1'
#
loop_
_entity.id
_entity.type
_entity.pdbx_description
1 polymer ?
#
loop_
_entity_poly.entity_id
_entity_poly.type
_entity_poly.pdbx_seq_one_letter_code
_entity_poly.pdbx_strand_id
1 'polypeptide(L)' 'MDVKVHWIIDGIAEMDVETLEEAEQKVDEVLRAVIADNTELVELLGARAIQGKAYLPGSEDDIESKED' A
#
# COMPACT_ATOMS: atom_id res chain seq x y z
N MET A 1 13.60 -10.56 -26.67
CA MET A 1 13.41 -9.11 -26.48
C MET A 1 13.28 -8.80 -25.01
N ASP A 2 14.09 -7.88 -24.50
CA ASP A 2 14.01 -7.49 -23.10
C ASP A 2 13.12 -6.26 -22.96
N VAL A 3 12.10 -6.39 -22.14
CA VAL A 3 11.14 -5.33 -21.91
C VAL A 3 11.00 -5.09 -20.40
N LYS A 4 10.95 -3.84 -19.99
CA LYS A 4 10.69 -3.49 -18.61
C LYS A 4 9.25 -3.04 -18.48
N VAL A 5 8.57 -3.54 -17.45
CA VAL A 5 7.20 -3.10 -17.15
C VAL A 5 7.19 -2.50 -15.75
N HIS A 6 6.89 -1.23 -15.66
CA HIS A 6 6.70 -0.59 -14.36
C HIS A 6 5.21 -0.73 -14.01
N TRP A 7 4.93 -1.36 -12.89
CA TRP A 7 3.56 -1.63 -12.50
C TRP A 7 3.29 -1.07 -11.12
N ILE A 8 2.03 -0.74 -10.88
CA ILE A 8 1.58 -0.16 -9.62
C ILE A 8 0.23 -0.78 -9.28
N ILE A 9 0.08 -1.16 -8.01
CA ILE A 9 -1.21 -1.53 -7.47
C ILE A 9 -1.50 -0.52 -6.37
N ASP A 10 -2.56 0.22 -6.49
CA ASP A 10 -2.90 1.28 -5.56
C ASP A 10 -4.27 1.03 -4.95
N GLY A 11 -4.43 1.39 -3.69
CA GLY A 11 -5.69 1.20 -3.00
C GLY A 11 -5.77 2.06 -1.75
N ILE A 12 -6.97 2.33 -1.32
CA ILE A 12 -7.23 3.08 -0.10
C ILE A 12 -8.11 2.22 0.79
N ALA A 13 -7.63 1.94 2.00
CA ALA A 13 -8.38 1.17 2.98
C ALA A 13 -8.90 2.12 4.05
N GLU A 14 -10.14 1.91 4.45
CA GLU A 14 -10.73 2.63 5.57
C GLU A 14 -10.74 1.70 6.76
N MET A 15 -10.17 2.16 7.87
CA MET A 15 -10.03 1.34 9.07
C MET A 15 -10.45 2.11 10.30
N ASP A 16 -11.10 1.42 11.21
CA ASP A 16 -11.46 1.97 12.51
C ASP A 16 -10.38 1.56 13.50
N VAL A 17 -9.41 2.43 13.71
CA VAL A 17 -8.28 2.18 14.60
C VAL A 17 -8.05 3.41 15.49
N GLU A 18 -7.26 3.25 16.52
CA GLU A 18 -7.03 4.35 17.47
C GLU A 18 -5.90 5.27 17.07
N THR A 19 -4.93 4.78 16.31
CA THR A 19 -3.79 5.60 15.87
C THR A 19 -3.48 5.35 14.41
N LEU A 20 -2.81 6.31 13.78
CA LEU A 20 -2.36 6.16 12.40
C LEU A 20 -1.34 5.04 12.27
N GLU A 21 -0.48 4.90 13.29
CA GLU A 21 0.54 3.87 13.30
C GLU A 21 -0.06 2.48 13.31
N GLU A 22 -1.15 2.31 14.04
CA GLU A 22 -1.85 1.03 14.09
C GLU A 22 -2.42 0.66 12.73
N ALA A 23 -2.96 1.63 12.00
CA ALA A 23 -3.48 1.40 10.66
C ALA A 23 -2.34 0.99 9.70
N GLU A 24 -1.22 1.70 9.76
CA GLU A 24 -0.08 1.39 8.91
C GLU A 24 0.47 0.00 9.19
N GLN A 25 0.54 -0.38 10.47
CA GLN A 25 1.03 -1.68 10.88
C GLN A 25 0.12 -2.79 10.35
N LYS A 26 -1.18 -2.57 10.42
CA LYS A 26 -2.15 -3.56 9.95
C LYS A 26 -2.04 -3.80 8.45
N VAL A 27 -1.90 -2.71 7.69
CA VAL A 27 -1.71 -2.82 6.25
C VAL A 27 -0.40 -3.53 5.93
N ASP A 28 0.66 -3.17 6.65
CA ASP A 28 1.97 -3.79 6.45
C ASP A 28 1.92 -5.30 6.69
N GLU A 29 1.27 -5.74 7.75
CA GLU A 29 1.14 -7.15 8.05
C GLU A 29 0.43 -7.93 6.93
N VAL A 30 -0.67 -7.37 6.42
CA VAL A 30 -1.42 -8.02 5.36
C VAL A 30 -0.61 -8.08 4.07
N LEU A 31 0.05 -6.98 3.72
CA LEU A 31 0.85 -6.94 2.49
C LEU A 31 2.03 -7.90 2.55
N ARG A 32 2.68 -8.01 3.70
CA ARG A 32 3.78 -8.95 3.86
C ARG A 32 3.31 -10.39 3.75
N ALA A 33 2.11 -10.68 4.27
CA ALA A 33 1.54 -12.01 4.14
C ALA A 33 1.24 -12.34 2.68
N VAL A 34 0.73 -11.39 1.91
CA VAL A 34 0.45 -11.59 0.50
C VAL A 34 1.74 -11.90 -0.26
N ILE A 35 2.81 -11.19 0.05
CA ILE A 35 4.11 -11.42 -0.58
C ILE A 35 4.67 -12.79 -0.23
N ALA A 36 4.53 -13.19 1.03
CA ALA A 36 5.00 -14.50 1.45
C ALA A 36 4.28 -15.62 0.72
N ASP A 37 2.99 -15.42 0.41
CA ASP A 37 2.20 -16.41 -0.32
C ASP A 37 2.41 -16.35 -1.83
N ASN A 38 2.92 -15.22 -2.35
CA ASN A 38 3.07 -15.00 -3.77
C ASN A 38 4.48 -14.52 -4.09
N THR A 39 5.44 -15.41 -3.99
CA THR A 39 6.84 -15.06 -4.22
C THR A 39 7.12 -14.52 -5.61
N GLU A 40 6.23 -14.78 -6.56
CA GLU A 40 6.36 -14.23 -7.90
C GLU A 40 6.33 -12.72 -7.94
N LEU A 41 5.71 -12.08 -6.94
CA LEU A 41 5.73 -10.62 -6.85
C LEU A 41 7.15 -10.09 -6.77
N VAL A 42 8.02 -10.80 -6.08
CA VAL A 42 9.42 -10.40 -5.95
C VAL A 42 10.26 -11.00 -7.07
N GLU A 43 10.13 -12.29 -7.29
CA GLU A 43 11.00 -13.01 -8.22
C GLU A 43 10.74 -12.71 -9.68
N LEU A 44 9.49 -12.63 -10.07
CA LEU A 44 9.12 -12.38 -11.46
C LEU A 44 8.79 -10.91 -11.71
N LEU A 45 8.01 -10.32 -10.84
CA LEU A 45 7.55 -8.94 -11.03
C LEU A 45 8.47 -7.89 -10.43
N GLY A 46 9.46 -8.29 -9.66
CA GLY A 46 10.48 -7.39 -9.15
C GLY A 46 10.01 -6.38 -8.11
N ALA A 47 9.06 -6.77 -7.26
CA ALA A 47 8.60 -5.89 -6.19
C ALA A 47 9.76 -5.56 -5.25
N ARG A 48 9.98 -4.27 -4.97
CA ARG A 48 11.09 -3.82 -4.16
C ARG A 48 10.69 -3.07 -2.91
N ALA A 49 9.49 -2.50 -2.90
CA ALA A 49 9.02 -1.74 -1.77
C ALA A 49 7.54 -1.99 -1.54
N ILE A 50 7.19 -2.14 -0.27
CA ILE A 50 5.80 -2.28 0.15
C ILE A 50 5.63 -1.27 1.27
N GLN A 51 4.74 -0.34 1.07
CA GLN A 51 4.55 0.70 2.06
C GLN A 51 3.14 1.25 2.01
N GLY A 52 2.66 1.66 3.16
CA GLY A 52 1.41 2.34 3.27
C GLY A 52 1.60 3.55 4.16
N LYS A 53 0.87 4.59 3.91
CA LYS A 53 0.90 5.78 4.74
C LYS A 53 -0.52 6.07 5.22
N ALA A 54 -0.71 6.12 6.53
CA ALA A 54 -2.00 6.43 7.10
C ALA A 54 -2.19 7.95 7.18
N TYR A 55 -3.42 8.37 6.99
CA TYR A 55 -3.76 9.79 7.10
C TYR A 55 -5.21 9.91 7.57
N LEU A 56 -5.53 11.07 8.11
CA LEU A 56 -6.89 11.33 8.56
C LEU A 56 -7.72 11.86 7.41
N PRO A 57 -8.99 11.44 7.32
CA PRO A 57 -9.90 11.99 6.30
C PRO A 57 -9.98 13.50 6.42
N GLY A 58 -9.86 14.19 5.29
CA GLY A 58 -9.91 15.64 5.26
C GLY A 58 -8.61 16.34 5.63
N SER A 59 -7.56 15.61 5.96
CA SER A 59 -6.26 16.19 6.28
C SER A 59 -5.54 16.62 4.99
N GLU A 60 -4.39 17.26 5.16
CA GLU A 60 -3.60 17.69 4.00
C GLU A 60 -3.15 16.52 3.12
N ASP A 61 -2.99 15.35 3.72
CA ASP A 61 -2.58 14.16 3.00
C ASP A 61 -3.74 13.50 2.26
N ASP A 62 -4.97 13.88 2.57
CA ASP A 62 -6.15 13.30 1.94
C ASP A 62 -6.49 14.05 0.65
N ILE A 63 -5.80 13.68 -0.40
CA ILE A 63 -5.95 14.33 -1.70
C ILE A 63 -7.36 14.14 -2.27
N GLU A 64 -7.96 12.99 -2.04
CA GLU A 64 -9.28 12.72 -2.56
C GLU A 64 -10.37 13.56 -1.91
N SER A 65 -10.26 13.81 -0.61
CA SER A 65 -11.23 14.63 0.10
C SER A 65 -11.09 16.12 -0.20
N LYS A 66 -9.99 16.53 -0.80
CA LYS A 66 -9.74 17.93 -1.14
C LYS A 66 -10.23 18.30 -2.52
N GLU A 67 -10.89 17.41 -3.15
CA GLU A 67 -11.44 17.65 -4.47
C GLU A 67 -12.52 18.70 -4.42
N ASP A 68 -12.41 19.68 -5.27
CA ASP A 68 -13.40 20.77 -5.36
C ASP A 68 -14.45 20.51 -6.43
#